data_c9753e2263d3c2321a73493ea7e8fd22
#
_entry.id   c9753e2263d3c2321a73493ea7e8fd22
#
_cell.length_a   1.000
_cell.length_b   1.000
_cell.length_c   1.000
_cell.angle_alpha   90.00
_cell.angle_beta   90.00
_cell.angle_gamma   90.00
#
_symmetry.space_group_name_H-M   'P 1'
#
loop_
_entity.id
_entity.type
_entity.pdbx_description
1 polymer ?
#
loop_
_entity_poly.entity_id
_entity_poly.type
_entity_poly.pdbx_seq_one_letter_code
_entity_poly.pdbx_strand_id
1 'polypeptide(L)'
;MIPPYYTQRAIPRIESTGVNVTTDKVQYTFRSHTMLLAPFVGIIIVKLGQATPSTTVGTEQVFFNSGNTDTPVTKLGGEPLKAADLPGTGVYLFFYDAYGKTLQLIQ
;
A
#
# COMPACT_ATOMS: atom_id res chain seq x y z
N MET A 1 -5.22 14.06 -32.88
CA MET A 1 -6.06 13.87 -31.71
C MET A 1 -5.22 13.30 -30.56
N ILE A 2 -5.31 13.92 -29.46
CA ILE A 2 -4.59 13.47 -28.30
C ILE A 2 -5.50 12.62 -27.44
N PRO A 3 -5.23 11.40 -27.36
CA PRO A 3 -6.03 10.55 -26.51
C PRO A 3 -5.74 10.83 -25.05
N PRO A 4 -6.69 11.36 -24.34
CA PRO A 4 -6.49 11.55 -22.90
C PRO A 4 -6.34 10.26 -22.16
N TYR A 5 -6.70 9.17 -22.79
CA TYR A 5 -6.59 7.86 -22.16
C TYR A 5 -5.16 7.40 -21.94
N TYR A 6 -4.20 8.10 -22.50
CA TYR A 6 -2.81 7.77 -22.22
C TYR A 6 -2.53 7.68 -20.75
N THR A 7 -3.05 8.62 -20.01
CA THR A 7 -2.77 8.68 -18.60
C THR A 7 -3.42 7.52 -17.85
N GLN A 8 -4.50 7.01 -18.38
CA GLN A 8 -5.24 5.96 -17.69
C GLN A 8 -4.45 4.67 -17.61
N ARG A 9 -3.80 4.31 -18.71
CA ARG A 9 -3.05 3.07 -18.73
C ARG A 9 -1.79 3.13 -17.91
N ALA A 10 -1.36 4.31 -17.53
CA ALA A 10 -0.10 4.45 -16.84
C ALA A 10 -0.20 4.24 -15.34
N ILE A 11 -1.40 4.05 -14.80
CA ILE A 11 -1.57 3.87 -13.36
C ILE A 11 -1.54 2.40 -13.02
N PRO A 12 -0.49 1.94 -12.35
CA PRO A 12 -0.42 0.54 -11.96
C PRO A 12 -1.38 0.22 -10.83
N ARG A 13 -1.76 -1.03 -10.76
CA ARG A 13 -2.68 -1.51 -9.74
C ARG A 13 -2.12 -2.77 -9.14
N ILE A 14 -2.14 -2.85 -7.81
CA ILE A 14 -1.72 -4.04 -7.09
C ILE A 14 -2.83 -4.47 -6.15
N GLU A 15 -2.83 -5.73 -5.81
CA GLU A 15 -3.85 -6.29 -4.93
C GLU A 15 -3.17 -7.14 -3.87
N SER A 16 -3.61 -7.00 -2.62
CA SER A 16 -3.06 -7.79 -1.52
C SER A 16 -3.48 -9.25 -1.65
N THR A 17 -2.60 -10.14 -1.22
CA THR A 17 -2.86 -11.58 -1.23
C THR A 17 -3.05 -12.13 0.17
N GLY A 18 -2.73 -11.37 1.20
CA GLY A 18 -2.88 -11.81 2.56
C GLY A 18 -2.61 -10.69 3.54
N VAL A 19 -2.87 -10.97 4.82
CA VAL A 19 -2.59 -10.02 5.88
C VAL A 19 -2.09 -10.77 7.10
N ASN A 20 -1.12 -10.20 7.79
CA ASN A 20 -0.47 -10.80 8.94
C ASN A 20 -0.36 -9.76 10.05
N VAL A 21 -0.60 -10.20 11.28
CA VAL A 21 -0.51 -9.30 12.45
C VAL A 21 0.54 -9.83 13.39
N THR A 22 1.46 -8.97 13.77
CA THR A 22 2.42 -9.24 14.84
C THR A 22 2.27 -8.15 15.90
N THR A 23 3.13 -8.15 16.90
CA THR A 23 2.95 -7.32 18.09
C THR A 23 2.67 -5.85 17.78
N ASP A 24 3.43 -5.23 16.90
CA ASP A 24 3.27 -3.79 16.60
C ASP A 24 3.07 -3.52 15.12
N LYS A 25 2.63 -4.51 14.37
CA LYS A 25 2.73 -4.45 12.93
C LYS A 25 1.59 -5.18 12.25
N VAL A 26 0.97 -4.55 11.28
CA VAL A 26 0.03 -5.18 10.37
C VAL A 26 0.69 -5.20 9.00
N GLN A 27 0.87 -6.40 8.45
CA GLN A 27 1.60 -6.58 7.21
C GLN A 27 0.66 -7.11 6.15
N TYR A 28 0.41 -6.33 5.12
CA TYR A 28 -0.33 -6.79 3.95
C TYR A 28 0.67 -7.31 2.94
N THR A 29 0.44 -8.53 2.46
CA THR A 29 1.37 -9.18 1.54
C THR A 29 0.88 -9.04 0.11
N PHE A 30 1.84 -8.90 -0.80
CA PHE A 30 1.60 -8.76 -2.23
C PHE A 30 2.53 -9.71 -2.96
N ARG A 31 2.26 -9.94 -4.23
CA ARG A 31 3.13 -10.79 -5.02
C ARG A 31 4.52 -10.18 -5.14
N SER A 32 5.53 -11.05 -5.24
CA SER A 32 6.91 -10.59 -5.22
C SER A 32 7.30 -9.76 -6.46
N HIS A 33 6.51 -9.81 -7.52
CA HIS A 33 6.81 -9.05 -8.74
C HIS A 33 5.86 -7.88 -8.93
N THR A 34 5.38 -7.30 -7.84
CA THR A 34 4.50 -6.14 -7.90
C THR A 34 5.30 -4.86 -8.11
N MET A 35 4.59 -3.75 -8.31
CA MET A 35 5.23 -2.44 -8.43
C MET A 35 6.01 -2.05 -7.20
N LEU A 36 5.75 -2.67 -6.05
CA LEU A 36 6.50 -2.37 -4.84
C LEU A 36 7.96 -2.78 -4.93
N LEU A 37 8.32 -3.61 -5.91
CA LEU A 37 9.71 -4.01 -6.15
C LEU A 37 10.32 -3.32 -7.36
N ALA A 38 9.51 -2.64 -8.16
CA ALA A 38 9.99 -2.02 -9.39
C ALA A 38 10.52 -0.62 -9.10
N PRO A 39 11.48 -0.14 -9.87
CA PRO A 39 11.90 1.27 -9.78
C PRO A 39 10.81 2.15 -10.38
N PHE A 40 9.98 2.72 -9.52
CA PHE A 40 8.80 3.44 -9.93
C PHE A 40 8.54 4.62 -9.01
N VAL A 41 8.12 5.73 -9.58
CA VAL A 41 7.69 6.90 -8.83
C VAL A 41 6.37 7.37 -9.40
N GLY A 42 5.34 7.43 -8.57
CA GLY A 42 4.05 7.91 -9.03
C GLY A 42 2.90 7.37 -8.21
N ILE A 43 1.71 7.57 -8.76
CA ILE A 43 0.46 7.12 -8.12
C ILE A 43 0.25 5.65 -8.44
N ILE A 44 -0.12 4.88 -7.43
CA ILE A 44 -0.55 3.49 -7.63
C ILE A 44 -1.92 3.29 -7.00
N ILE A 45 -2.65 2.33 -7.53
CA ILE A 45 -3.94 1.91 -6.99
C ILE A 45 -3.70 0.62 -6.22
N VAL A 46 -4.11 0.60 -4.96
CA VAL A 46 -3.94 -0.57 -4.11
C VAL A 46 -5.31 -1.09 -3.70
N LYS A 47 -5.57 -2.34 -4.01
CA LYS A 47 -6.77 -3.01 -3.55
C LYS A 47 -6.42 -3.92 -2.37
N LEU A 48 -7.00 -3.64 -1.22
CA LEU A 48 -6.85 -4.49 -0.05
C LEU A 48 -8.02 -5.46 -0.02
N GLY A 49 -7.74 -6.71 -0.32
CA GLY A 49 -8.75 -7.75 -0.37
C GLY A 49 -9.02 -8.39 0.98
N GLN A 50 -8.21 -8.08 1.99
CA GLN A 50 -8.36 -8.63 3.33
C GLN A 50 -8.69 -7.51 4.29
N ALA A 51 -9.65 -7.77 5.17
CA ALA A 51 -9.99 -6.83 6.23
C ALA A 51 -8.88 -6.81 7.28
N THR A 52 -8.75 -5.69 7.97
CA THR A 52 -7.85 -5.61 9.11
C THR A 52 -8.32 -6.62 10.16
N PRO A 53 -7.44 -7.50 10.63
CA PRO A 53 -7.85 -8.54 11.58
C PRO A 53 -8.39 -7.96 12.88
N SER A 54 -9.37 -8.64 13.46
CA SER A 54 -10.00 -8.19 14.70
C SER A 54 -9.06 -8.26 15.90
N THR A 55 -7.92 -8.91 15.75
CA THR A 55 -6.93 -8.99 16.82
C THR A 55 -6.11 -7.73 16.95
N THR A 56 -6.22 -6.78 16.00
CA THR A 56 -5.48 -5.54 16.10
C THR A 56 -6.11 -4.63 17.16
N VAL A 57 -5.27 -3.80 17.78
CA VAL A 57 -5.75 -2.80 18.73
C VAL A 57 -5.79 -1.41 18.10
N GLY A 58 -5.38 -1.27 16.85
CA GLY A 58 -5.47 -0.02 16.11
C GLY A 58 -4.19 0.78 16.05
N THR A 59 -3.22 0.48 16.90
CA THR A 59 -1.97 1.24 16.97
C THR A 59 -0.83 0.59 16.20
N GLU A 60 -1.04 -0.60 15.66
CA GLU A 60 -0.03 -1.28 14.87
C GLU A 60 0.26 -0.50 13.60
N GLN A 61 1.53 -0.40 13.24
CA GLN A 61 1.91 0.26 12.00
C GLN A 61 1.66 -0.65 10.82
N VAL A 62 1.19 -0.07 9.72
CA VAL A 62 0.90 -0.81 8.50
C VAL A 62 2.15 -0.89 7.64
N PHE A 63 2.44 -2.09 7.15
CA PHE A 63 3.51 -2.35 6.20
C PHE A 63 2.96 -3.09 4.99
N PHE A 64 3.52 -2.82 3.84
CA PHE A 64 3.24 -3.61 2.64
C PHE A 64 4.46 -4.45 2.34
N ASN A 65 4.25 -5.76 2.24
CA ASN A 65 5.33 -6.71 1.99
C ASN A 65 5.23 -7.25 0.57
N SER A 66 6.35 -7.24 -0.14
CA SER A 66 6.44 -7.84 -1.46
C SER A 66 7.76 -8.58 -1.54
N GLY A 67 7.69 -9.89 -1.74
CA GLY A 67 8.87 -10.73 -1.63
C GLY A 67 9.41 -10.68 -0.22
N ASN A 68 10.67 -10.30 -0.07
CA ASN A 68 11.29 -10.18 1.25
C ASN A 68 11.40 -8.72 1.71
N THR A 69 10.70 -7.82 1.04
CA THR A 69 10.82 -6.40 1.33
C THR A 69 9.58 -5.90 2.03
N ASP A 70 9.76 -5.33 3.22
CA ASP A 70 8.70 -4.63 3.94
C ASP A 70 8.84 -3.14 3.69
N THR A 71 7.75 -2.52 3.23
CA THR A 71 7.73 -1.08 3.00
C THR A 71 6.78 -0.45 4.00
N PRO A 72 7.27 0.43 4.86
CA PRO A 72 6.38 1.11 5.80
C PRO A 72 5.44 2.04 5.05
N VAL A 73 4.20 2.09 5.48
CA VAL A 73 3.17 2.92 4.86
C VAL A 73 2.95 4.14 5.73
N THR A 74 2.88 5.31 5.10
CA THR A 74 2.65 6.56 5.81
C THR A 74 1.32 7.15 5.38
N LYS A 75 0.84 8.12 6.16
CA LYS A 75 -0.35 8.89 5.80
C LYS A 75 0.05 10.30 5.41
N LEU A 76 -0.92 11.10 4.99
CA LEU A 76 -0.65 12.49 4.63
C LEU A 76 0.06 13.17 5.80
N GLY A 77 1.14 13.87 5.48
CA GLY A 77 1.98 14.46 6.51
C GLY A 77 3.22 13.63 6.83
N GLY A 78 3.30 12.40 6.31
CA GLY A 78 4.49 11.57 6.48
C GLY A 78 4.53 10.74 7.74
N GLU A 79 3.51 10.81 8.58
CA GLU A 79 3.47 10.00 9.80
C GLU A 79 3.08 8.56 9.49
N PRO A 80 3.51 7.60 10.33
CA PRO A 80 3.16 6.20 10.07
C PRO A 80 1.67 5.98 10.02
N LEU A 81 1.22 5.18 9.05
CA LEU A 81 -0.17 4.77 8.95
C LEU A 81 -0.40 3.65 9.96
N LYS A 82 -1.45 3.79 10.75
CA LYS A 82 -1.80 2.81 11.77
C LYS A 82 -2.97 1.96 11.30
N ALA A 83 -3.12 0.79 11.91
CA ALA A 83 -4.22 -0.11 11.56
C ALA A 83 -5.59 0.58 11.66
N ALA A 84 -5.77 1.44 12.64
CA ALA A 84 -7.03 2.14 12.83
C ALA A 84 -7.32 3.15 11.71
N ASP A 85 -6.31 3.54 10.94
CA ASP A 85 -6.49 4.49 9.85
C ASP A 85 -7.03 3.84 8.58
N LEU A 86 -7.08 2.51 8.53
CA LEU A 86 -7.61 1.78 7.38
C LEU A 86 -8.98 1.23 7.74
N PRO A 87 -10.03 1.69 7.06
CA PRO A 87 -11.40 1.24 7.40
C PRO A 87 -11.69 -0.21 7.01
N GLY A 88 -10.82 -0.86 6.26
CA GLY A 88 -11.04 -2.24 5.89
C GLY A 88 -10.68 -2.50 4.44
N THR A 89 -11.36 -3.49 3.85
CA THR A 89 -11.16 -3.82 2.44
C THR A 89 -11.57 -2.67 1.56
N GLY A 90 -10.96 -2.57 0.40
CA GLY A 90 -11.32 -1.55 -0.56
C GLY A 90 -10.16 -1.14 -1.43
N VAL A 91 -10.39 -0.08 -2.17
CA VAL A 91 -9.43 0.44 -3.13
C VAL A 91 -8.92 1.78 -2.62
N TYR A 92 -7.61 1.92 -2.59
CA TYR A 92 -6.94 3.11 -2.05
C TYR A 92 -5.96 3.66 -3.06
N LEU A 93 -5.73 4.96 -3.02
CA LEU A 93 -4.72 5.62 -3.83
C LEU A 93 -3.50 5.90 -2.96
N PHE A 94 -2.34 5.53 -3.48
CA PHE A 94 -1.06 5.77 -2.81
C PHE A 94 -0.10 6.47 -3.74
N PHE A 95 0.79 7.26 -3.16
CA PHE A 95 1.98 7.73 -3.86
C PHE A 95 3.13 6.83 -3.48
N TYR A 96 3.81 6.28 -4.48
CA TYR A 96 4.94 5.40 -4.27
C TYR A 96 6.19 5.99 -4.91
N ASP A 97 7.26 6.06 -4.14
CA ASP A 97 8.57 6.48 -4.61
C ASP A 97 9.57 5.41 -4.19
N ALA A 98 10.00 4.60 -5.16
CA ALA A 98 10.91 3.50 -4.89
C ALA A 98 12.28 3.99 -4.46
N TYR A 99 12.71 5.13 -4.95
CA TYR A 99 14.03 5.67 -4.64
C TYR A 99 14.07 6.27 -3.25
N GLY A 100 13.02 6.97 -2.86
CA GLY A 100 12.93 7.56 -1.53
C GLY A 100 12.31 6.66 -0.49
N LYS A 101 11.89 5.45 -0.87
CA LYS A 101 11.25 4.49 0.01
C LYS A 101 9.98 5.04 0.64
N THR A 102 9.22 5.81 -0.12
CA THR A 102 7.98 6.43 0.35
C THR A 102 6.79 5.68 -0.20
N LEU A 103 5.85 5.36 0.68
CA LEU A 103 4.58 4.75 0.29
C LEU A 103 3.52 5.43 1.13
N GLN A 104 2.85 6.42 0.54
CA GLN A 104 1.98 7.32 1.29
C GLN A 104 0.55 7.22 0.81
N LEU A 105 -0.37 7.01 1.76
CA LEU A 105 -1.80 7.00 1.46
C LEU A 105 -2.25 8.40 1.06
N ILE A 106 -2.90 8.49 -0.08
CA ILE A 106 -3.46 9.74 -0.55
C ILE A 106 -4.95 9.76 -0.24
N GLN A 107 -5.61 8.62 -0.52
CA GLN A 107 -7.06 8.59 -0.34
C GLN A 107 -7.60 7.17 -0.23
#